data_c58f1b918c8ec6129b6fd59255167b25
#
_entry.id   c58f1b918c8ec6129b6fd59255167b25
#
_cell.length_a   1.000
_cell.length_b   1.000
_cell.length_c   1.000
_cell.angle_alpha   90.00
_cell.angle_beta   90.00
_cell.angle_gamma   90.00
#
_symmetry.space_group_name_H-M   'P 1'
#
loop_
_entity.id
_entity.type
_entity.pdbx_description
1 polymer ?
#
loop_
_entity_poly.entity_id
_entity_poly.type
_entity_poly.pdbx_seq_one_letter_code
_entity_poly.pdbx_strand_id
1 'polypeptide(L)'
;FQAEDGIRDQPRSRGLGDVYKRQERYNVKSVWYWYPFYSLGGLSFFAYIILVITGIYLGFYYVPDGEITFDEDGHATSGSYQSMELIMTKVAFGYIMRAIHHWAAHFMVAAVFLHMMRVYFVGAYRNPREVNWILGVILLLVTIFFGYTGYLLPWDALGYAAAAIGLEMATSIPAMGPLMAQIVFGGTQVTADTVTRMYWLHIFVLPLVGTVLMIIHMALVWIQGEAEPH
;
A
#
# COMPACT_ATOMS: atom_id res chain seq x y z
N PHE A 1 13.46 -36.51 -56.21
CA PHE A 1 14.30 -36.21 -55.05
C PHE A 1 14.18 -34.73 -54.69
N GLN A 2 13.03 -34.33 -54.19
CA GLN A 2 12.81 -32.99 -53.59
C GLN A 2 11.64 -33.10 -52.61
N ALA A 3 11.86 -33.79 -51.49
CA ALA A 3 10.81 -33.97 -50.48
C ALA A 3 11.35 -33.86 -49.03
N GLU A 4 12.51 -33.25 -48.79
CA GLU A 4 13.05 -33.13 -47.44
C GLU A 4 13.11 -31.70 -46.89
N ASP A 5 12.83 -30.66 -47.67
CA ASP A 5 12.88 -29.27 -47.19
C ASP A 5 11.58 -28.76 -46.54
N GLY A 6 10.48 -29.55 -46.61
CA GLY A 6 9.15 -29.13 -46.09
C GLY A 6 8.91 -29.40 -44.60
N ILE A 7 9.81 -30.12 -43.88
CA ILE A 7 9.55 -30.57 -42.50
C ILE A 7 10.28 -29.70 -41.44
N ARG A 8 11.12 -28.76 -41.86
CA ARG A 8 11.91 -27.94 -40.93
C ARG A 8 11.21 -26.75 -40.34
N ASP A 9 10.03 -26.40 -40.79
CA ASP A 9 9.28 -25.23 -40.34
C ASP A 9 7.98 -25.56 -39.58
N GLN A 10 8.01 -26.56 -38.72
CA GLN A 10 6.88 -26.82 -37.84
C GLN A 10 6.89 -25.83 -36.64
N PRO A 11 5.72 -25.17 -36.32
CA PRO A 11 5.62 -24.18 -35.25
C PRO A 11 5.96 -24.69 -33.83
N ARG A 12 6.10 -26.02 -33.64
CA ARG A 12 6.39 -26.66 -32.37
C ARG A 12 7.83 -26.49 -31.86
N SER A 13 8.79 -26.24 -32.74
CA SER A 13 10.20 -26.07 -32.33
C SER A 13 10.55 -24.62 -31.95
N ARG A 14 9.69 -23.64 -32.25
CA ARG A 14 9.94 -22.24 -31.94
C ARG A 14 9.67 -21.87 -30.48
N GLY A 15 8.82 -22.61 -29.78
CA GLY A 15 8.36 -22.22 -28.42
C GLY A 15 9.43 -22.33 -27.33
N LEU A 16 10.16 -23.44 -27.28
CA LEU A 16 11.12 -23.69 -26.19
C LEU A 16 12.51 -23.11 -26.49
N GLY A 17 12.98 -23.21 -27.74
CA GLY A 17 14.27 -22.68 -28.15
C GLY A 17 14.36 -21.17 -28.10
N ASP A 18 13.25 -20.45 -28.39
CA ASP A 18 13.20 -18.99 -28.35
C ASP A 18 13.08 -18.45 -26.91
N VAL A 19 12.48 -19.22 -26.01
CA VAL A 19 12.44 -18.86 -24.57
C VAL A 19 13.86 -18.91 -23.98
N TYR A 20 14.62 -19.98 -24.29
CA TYR A 20 16.01 -20.10 -23.82
C TYR A 20 16.96 -19.11 -24.51
N LYS A 21 16.81 -18.85 -25.81
CA LYS A 21 17.63 -17.86 -26.53
C LYS A 21 17.34 -16.42 -26.13
N ARG A 22 16.14 -16.10 -25.63
CA ARG A 22 15.83 -14.78 -25.05
C ARG A 22 16.52 -14.58 -23.71
N GLN A 23 16.69 -15.62 -22.90
CA GLN A 23 17.45 -15.56 -21.65
C GLN A 23 18.94 -15.23 -21.85
N GLU A 24 19.55 -15.66 -22.95
CA GLU A 24 20.97 -15.42 -23.24
C GLU A 24 21.29 -14.00 -23.77
N ARG A 25 20.29 -13.23 -24.21
CA ARG A 25 20.50 -11.89 -24.77
C ARG A 25 20.48 -10.74 -23.77
N TYR A 26 20.35 -11.03 -22.49
CA TYR A 26 20.40 -9.97 -21.48
C TYR A 26 21.82 -9.44 -21.33
N ASN A 27 22.09 -8.32 -22.02
CA ASN A 27 23.28 -7.53 -21.78
C ASN A 27 23.10 -6.85 -20.41
N VAL A 28 23.65 -7.47 -19.36
CA VAL A 28 23.60 -7.02 -17.96
C VAL A 28 23.91 -5.52 -17.81
N LYS A 29 24.65 -4.92 -18.77
CA LYS A 29 24.98 -3.50 -18.79
C LYS A 29 23.79 -2.57 -19.08
N SER A 30 22.78 -3.00 -19.84
CA SER A 30 21.62 -2.14 -20.14
C SER A 30 20.57 -2.16 -19.01
N VAL A 31 20.54 -3.20 -18.19
CA VAL A 31 19.60 -3.35 -17.08
C VAL A 31 20.02 -2.49 -15.86
N TRP A 32 21.32 -2.24 -15.71
CA TRP A 32 21.88 -1.52 -14.57
C TRP A 32 21.28 -0.11 -14.35
N TYR A 33 21.08 0.67 -15.41
CA TYR A 33 20.52 2.02 -15.31
C TYR A 33 19.05 2.06 -14.90
N TRP A 34 18.29 0.99 -15.18
CA TRP A 34 16.87 0.88 -14.88
C TRP A 34 16.57 0.00 -13.67
N TYR A 35 17.60 -0.56 -13.04
CA TYR A 35 17.47 -1.49 -11.92
C TYR A 35 16.56 -0.97 -10.79
N PRO A 36 16.63 0.30 -10.35
CA PRO A 36 15.74 0.79 -9.30
C PRO A 36 14.26 0.69 -9.65
N PHE A 37 13.90 0.89 -10.91
CA PHE A 37 12.51 0.80 -11.37
C PHE A 37 11.99 -0.65 -11.43
N TYR A 38 12.86 -1.62 -11.62
CA TYR A 38 12.50 -3.04 -11.58
C TYR A 38 12.31 -3.56 -10.16
N SER A 39 12.99 -2.98 -9.19
CA SER A 39 12.91 -3.36 -7.77
C SER A 39 11.83 -2.62 -6.99
N LEU A 40 11.04 -1.73 -7.61
CA LEU A 40 10.02 -0.93 -6.91
C LEU A 40 9.01 -1.79 -6.12
N GLY A 41 8.62 -2.96 -6.64
CA GLY A 41 7.77 -3.90 -5.89
C GLY A 41 8.45 -4.42 -4.63
N GLY A 42 9.72 -4.81 -4.71
CA GLY A 42 10.52 -5.25 -3.57
C GLY A 42 10.76 -4.13 -2.55
N LEU A 43 11.01 -2.90 -3.03
CA LEU A 43 11.17 -1.71 -2.17
C LEU A 43 9.86 -1.37 -1.44
N SER A 44 8.71 -1.50 -2.11
CA SER A 44 7.40 -1.31 -1.48
C SER A 44 7.14 -2.35 -0.39
N PHE A 45 7.49 -3.61 -0.65
CA PHE A 45 7.40 -4.69 0.34
C PHE A 45 8.31 -4.44 1.54
N PHE A 46 9.54 -4.00 1.32
CA PHE A 46 10.47 -3.63 2.39
C PHE A 46 9.94 -2.46 3.24
N ALA A 47 9.40 -1.41 2.58
CA ALA A 47 8.75 -0.31 3.28
C ALA A 47 7.55 -0.78 4.11
N TYR A 48 6.75 -1.72 3.61
CA TYR A 48 5.65 -2.32 4.36
C TYR A 48 6.12 -3.01 5.64
N ILE A 49 7.22 -3.79 5.60
CA ILE A 49 7.80 -4.42 6.79
C ILE A 49 8.23 -3.36 7.81
N ILE A 50 8.90 -2.29 7.38
CA ILE A 50 9.29 -1.19 8.27
C ILE A 50 8.06 -0.56 8.92
N LEU A 51 6.99 -0.33 8.14
CA LEU A 51 5.75 0.24 8.63
C LEU A 51 5.06 -0.64 9.66
N VAL A 52 5.04 -1.96 9.46
CA VAL A 52 4.48 -2.91 10.43
C VAL A 52 5.28 -2.88 11.73
N ILE A 53 6.62 -2.95 11.67
CA ILE A 53 7.47 -2.94 12.87
C ILE A 53 7.32 -1.62 13.65
N THR A 54 7.43 -0.50 12.96
CA THR A 54 7.30 0.82 13.60
C THR A 54 5.87 1.09 14.08
N GLY A 55 4.85 0.61 13.34
CA GLY A 55 3.45 0.71 13.72
C GLY A 55 3.11 -0.06 14.98
N ILE A 56 3.62 -1.29 15.14
CA ILE A 56 3.48 -2.07 16.37
C ILE A 56 4.09 -1.30 17.56
N TYR A 57 5.28 -0.73 17.38
CA TYR A 57 5.90 0.08 18.43
C TYR A 57 5.05 1.27 18.84
N LEU A 58 4.56 2.04 17.86
CA LEU A 58 3.71 3.20 18.12
C LEU A 58 2.38 2.84 18.77
N GLY A 59 1.81 1.69 18.38
CA GLY A 59 0.54 1.18 18.90
C GLY A 59 0.55 0.88 20.41
N PHE A 60 1.72 0.62 21.01
CA PHE A 60 1.84 0.43 22.47
C PHE A 60 1.59 1.71 23.27
N TYR A 61 1.75 2.87 22.65
CA TYR A 61 1.69 4.17 23.33
C TYR A 61 0.54 5.05 22.87
N TYR A 62 -0.05 4.74 21.72
CA TYR A 62 -1.12 5.54 21.16
C TYR A 62 -2.47 5.18 21.80
N VAL A 63 -3.25 6.21 22.13
CA VAL A 63 -4.60 6.10 22.70
C VAL A 63 -5.62 6.61 21.69
N PRO A 64 -6.54 5.79 21.16
CA PRO A 64 -7.56 6.21 20.19
C PRO A 64 -8.74 6.87 20.89
N ASP A 65 -8.56 8.08 21.39
CA ASP A 65 -9.59 8.87 22.07
C ASP A 65 -9.76 10.22 21.35
N GLY A 66 -10.91 10.41 20.74
CA GLY A 66 -11.26 11.61 19.99
C GLY A 66 -12.09 12.63 20.78
N GLU A 67 -12.38 12.37 22.05
CA GLU A 67 -13.12 13.35 22.88
C GLU A 67 -12.31 14.63 23.04
N ILE A 68 -12.96 15.76 22.76
CA ILE A 68 -12.32 17.07 22.92
C ILE A 68 -12.39 17.49 24.38
N THR A 69 -11.22 17.66 24.97
CA THR A 69 -11.02 18.20 26.32
C THR A 69 -10.21 19.48 26.22
N PHE A 70 -10.07 20.20 27.32
CA PHE A 70 -9.24 21.39 27.39
C PHE A 70 -8.06 21.11 28.32
N ASP A 71 -6.87 21.52 27.89
CA ASP A 71 -5.66 21.46 28.70
C ASP A 71 -5.64 22.56 29.78
N GLU A 72 -4.57 22.60 30.59
CA GLU A 72 -4.40 23.57 31.66
C GLU A 72 -4.35 25.02 31.15
N ASP A 73 -3.94 25.24 29.91
CA ASP A 73 -3.85 26.54 29.24
C ASP A 73 -5.14 26.89 28.48
N GLY A 74 -6.15 26.03 28.51
CA GLY A 74 -7.45 26.22 27.84
C GLY A 74 -7.47 25.90 26.35
N HIS A 75 -6.45 25.21 25.81
CA HIS A 75 -6.44 24.76 24.42
C HIS A 75 -7.24 23.47 24.27
N ALA A 76 -7.99 23.40 23.18
CA ALA A 76 -8.71 22.18 22.82
C ALA A 76 -7.72 21.06 22.44
N THR A 77 -7.86 19.91 23.08
CA THR A 77 -7.01 18.73 22.86
C THR A 77 -7.85 17.46 22.91
N SER A 78 -7.26 16.31 22.59
CA SER A 78 -7.89 14.99 22.70
C SER A 78 -6.89 13.97 23.23
N GLY A 79 -7.34 12.84 23.75
CA GLY A 79 -6.45 11.76 24.18
C GLY A 79 -5.55 11.25 23.05
N SER A 80 -6.05 11.21 21.81
CA SER A 80 -5.26 10.87 20.63
C SER A 80 -4.12 11.86 20.40
N TYR A 81 -4.41 13.17 20.45
CA TYR A 81 -3.40 14.21 20.29
C TYR A 81 -2.36 14.19 21.44
N GLN A 82 -2.82 14.08 22.68
CA GLN A 82 -1.93 13.99 23.85
C GLN A 82 -1.02 12.76 23.81
N SER A 83 -1.54 11.60 23.40
CA SER A 83 -0.73 10.40 23.25
C SER A 83 0.32 10.53 22.14
N MET A 84 0.00 11.25 21.07
CA MET A 84 0.94 11.57 20.01
C MET A 84 2.05 12.52 20.51
N GLU A 85 1.70 13.53 21.29
CA GLU A 85 2.67 14.43 21.93
C GLU A 85 3.57 13.68 22.91
N LEU A 86 2.99 12.79 23.72
CA LEU A 86 3.74 11.92 24.62
C LEU A 86 4.76 11.06 23.86
N ILE A 87 4.35 10.44 22.74
CA ILE A 87 5.25 9.66 21.87
C ILE A 87 6.42 10.52 21.39
N MET A 88 6.13 11.77 20.98
CA MET A 88 7.14 12.67 20.43
C MET A 88 8.12 13.22 21.46
N THR A 89 7.70 13.35 22.73
CA THR A 89 8.45 14.11 23.75
C THR A 89 8.98 13.27 24.91
N LYS A 90 8.31 12.17 25.28
CA LYS A 90 8.57 11.41 26.50
C LYS A 90 8.93 9.96 26.27
N VAL A 91 8.43 9.34 25.20
CA VAL A 91 8.69 7.93 24.90
C VAL A 91 10.10 7.76 24.34
N ALA A 92 10.87 6.80 24.90
CA ALA A 92 12.20 6.48 24.39
C ALA A 92 12.11 6.11 22.88
N PHE A 93 12.94 6.72 22.05
CA PHE A 93 12.90 6.56 20.58
C PHE A 93 11.57 6.89 19.89
N GLY A 94 10.55 7.39 20.58
CA GLY A 94 9.22 7.65 20.04
C GLY A 94 9.24 8.59 18.85
N TYR A 95 9.98 9.69 18.93
CA TYR A 95 10.20 10.62 17.81
C TYR A 95 10.77 9.92 16.57
N ILE A 96 11.81 9.10 16.76
CA ILE A 96 12.48 8.41 15.64
C ILE A 96 11.54 7.38 15.01
N MET A 97 10.85 6.57 15.83
CA MET A 97 9.91 5.55 15.32
C MET A 97 8.75 6.18 14.56
N ARG A 98 8.20 7.28 15.07
CA ARG A 98 7.16 8.03 14.35
C ARG A 98 7.69 8.65 13.06
N ALA A 99 8.87 9.24 13.07
CA ALA A 99 9.48 9.82 11.88
C ALA A 99 9.74 8.75 10.80
N ILE A 100 10.30 7.60 11.17
CA ILE A 100 10.51 6.47 10.24
C ILE A 100 9.16 6.00 9.68
N HIS A 101 8.14 5.81 10.52
CA HIS A 101 6.81 5.38 10.10
C HIS A 101 6.20 6.36 9.09
N HIS A 102 6.23 7.64 9.39
CA HIS A 102 5.71 8.70 8.54
C HIS A 102 6.39 8.74 7.16
N TRP A 103 7.73 8.79 7.14
CA TRP A 103 8.47 8.86 5.89
C TRP A 103 8.41 7.55 5.08
N ALA A 104 8.41 6.41 5.75
CA ALA A 104 8.23 5.12 5.09
C ALA A 104 6.84 5.01 4.45
N ALA A 105 5.79 5.59 5.06
CA ALA A 105 4.46 5.62 4.47
C ALA A 105 4.43 6.45 3.16
N HIS A 106 5.03 7.65 3.15
CA HIS A 106 5.16 8.45 1.94
C HIS A 106 5.95 7.73 0.85
N PHE A 107 7.08 7.14 1.24
CA PHE A 107 7.91 6.34 0.31
C PHE A 107 7.12 5.16 -0.26
N MET A 108 6.38 4.41 0.58
CA MET A 108 5.60 3.26 0.14
C MET A 108 4.52 3.66 -0.87
N VAL A 109 3.74 4.72 -0.61
CA VAL A 109 2.71 5.20 -1.55
C VAL A 109 3.33 5.59 -2.89
N ALA A 110 4.43 6.35 -2.88
CA ALA A 110 5.13 6.74 -4.10
C ALA A 110 5.70 5.53 -4.85
N ALA A 111 6.34 4.59 -4.14
CA ALA A 111 6.94 3.40 -4.74
C ALA A 111 5.89 2.45 -5.34
N VAL A 112 4.75 2.22 -4.65
CA VAL A 112 3.63 1.41 -5.17
C VAL A 112 3.04 2.06 -6.43
N PHE A 113 2.84 3.38 -6.42
CA PHE A 113 2.32 4.11 -7.58
C PHE A 113 3.27 3.99 -8.79
N LEU A 114 4.57 4.22 -8.59
CA LEU A 114 5.58 4.07 -9.64
C LEU A 114 5.70 2.62 -10.11
N HIS A 115 5.58 1.65 -9.21
CA HIS A 115 5.54 0.22 -9.55
C HIS A 115 4.36 -0.08 -10.47
N MET A 116 3.17 0.42 -10.13
CA MET A 116 1.96 0.27 -10.94
C MET A 116 2.15 0.88 -12.34
N MET A 117 2.69 2.11 -12.40
CA MET A 117 2.98 2.78 -13.68
C MET A 117 3.94 1.95 -14.53
N ARG A 118 5.02 1.45 -13.93
CA ARG A 118 5.98 0.59 -14.63
C ARG A 118 5.32 -0.66 -15.20
N VAL A 119 4.53 -1.38 -14.39
CA VAL A 119 3.81 -2.58 -14.81
C VAL A 119 2.87 -2.28 -15.98
N TYR A 120 2.17 -1.14 -15.92
CA TYR A 120 1.26 -0.68 -16.97
C TYR A 120 2.00 -0.36 -18.29
N PHE A 121 2.99 0.52 -18.25
CA PHE A 121 3.68 0.99 -19.46
C PHE A 121 4.51 -0.10 -20.15
N VAL A 122 5.06 -1.03 -19.38
CA VAL A 122 5.80 -2.18 -19.93
C VAL A 122 4.87 -3.30 -20.42
N GLY A 123 3.56 -3.21 -20.14
CA GLY A 123 2.60 -4.24 -20.51
C GLY A 123 2.75 -5.55 -19.72
N ALA A 124 3.40 -5.49 -18.55
CA ALA A 124 3.66 -6.66 -17.71
C ALA A 124 2.40 -7.30 -17.11
N TYR A 125 1.26 -6.64 -17.22
CA TYR A 125 -0.06 -7.12 -16.79
C TYR A 125 -0.72 -8.12 -17.75
N ARG A 126 -0.16 -8.29 -18.96
CA ARG A 126 -0.75 -9.18 -19.97
C ARG A 126 -0.60 -10.64 -19.61
N ASN A 127 -1.40 -11.48 -20.27
CA ASN A 127 -1.42 -12.94 -20.08
C ASN A 127 0.00 -13.51 -19.88
N PRO A 128 0.23 -14.30 -18.82
CA PRO A 128 -0.73 -14.89 -17.86
C PRO A 128 -0.88 -14.09 -16.52
N ARG A 129 -0.58 -12.78 -16.49
CA ARG A 129 -0.43 -11.99 -15.25
C ARG A 129 -1.62 -11.08 -14.92
N GLU A 130 -2.78 -11.25 -15.59
CA GLU A 130 -3.96 -10.40 -15.40
C GLU A 130 -4.49 -10.45 -13.96
N VAL A 131 -4.55 -11.64 -13.37
CA VAL A 131 -5.02 -11.80 -11.98
C VAL A 131 -4.08 -11.09 -11.02
N ASN A 132 -2.77 -11.19 -11.24
CA ASN A 132 -1.77 -10.51 -10.42
C ASN A 132 -1.86 -8.97 -10.56
N TRP A 133 -2.20 -8.47 -11.75
CA TRP A 133 -2.48 -7.06 -11.99
C TRP A 133 -3.69 -6.58 -11.17
N ILE A 134 -4.81 -7.31 -11.20
CA ILE A 134 -6.01 -6.98 -10.42
C ILE A 134 -5.69 -6.91 -8.93
N LEU A 135 -4.95 -7.90 -8.40
CA LEU A 135 -4.48 -7.88 -7.02
C LEU A 135 -3.59 -6.67 -6.71
N GLY A 136 -2.71 -6.30 -7.64
CA GLY A 136 -1.88 -5.10 -7.54
C GLY A 136 -2.70 -3.81 -7.46
N VAL A 137 -3.79 -3.69 -8.23
CA VAL A 137 -4.72 -2.55 -8.16
C VAL A 137 -5.42 -2.50 -6.80
N ILE A 138 -5.87 -3.64 -6.29
CA ILE A 138 -6.49 -3.71 -4.95
C ILE A 138 -5.47 -3.33 -3.87
N LEU A 139 -4.23 -3.81 -3.96
CA LEU A 139 -3.14 -3.43 -3.04
C LEU A 139 -2.83 -1.93 -3.08
N LEU A 140 -2.87 -1.28 -4.26
CA LEU A 140 -2.73 0.17 -4.37
C LEU A 140 -3.86 0.88 -3.60
N LEU A 141 -5.11 0.45 -3.77
CA LEU A 141 -6.24 1.02 -3.03
C LEU A 141 -6.08 0.84 -1.51
N VAL A 142 -5.70 -0.36 -1.08
CA VAL A 142 -5.40 -0.65 0.34
C VAL A 142 -4.27 0.26 0.85
N THR A 143 -3.23 0.48 0.06
CA THR A 143 -2.11 1.39 0.41
C THR A 143 -2.58 2.84 0.59
N ILE A 144 -3.47 3.33 -0.28
CA ILE A 144 -4.08 4.66 -0.15
C ILE A 144 -4.92 4.74 1.13
N PHE A 145 -5.70 3.71 1.43
CA PHE A 145 -6.48 3.64 2.68
C PHE A 145 -5.59 3.59 3.92
N PHE A 146 -4.45 2.90 3.88
CA PHE A 146 -3.46 2.96 4.96
C PHE A 146 -2.98 4.39 5.19
N GLY A 147 -2.59 5.10 4.12
CA GLY A 147 -2.17 6.50 4.23
C GLY A 147 -3.27 7.39 4.81
N TYR A 148 -4.50 7.24 4.32
CA TYR A 148 -5.64 8.02 4.78
C TYR A 148 -5.95 7.77 6.26
N THR A 149 -6.16 6.51 6.65
CA THR A 149 -6.50 6.17 8.05
C THR A 149 -5.40 6.57 9.01
N GLY A 150 -4.11 6.37 8.66
CA GLY A 150 -2.98 6.79 9.48
C GLY A 150 -2.83 8.30 9.63
N TYR A 151 -3.18 9.05 8.58
CA TYR A 151 -3.17 10.52 8.62
C TYR A 151 -4.18 11.11 9.61
N LEU A 152 -5.29 10.42 9.84
CA LEU A 152 -6.32 10.85 10.78
C LEU A 152 -5.94 10.63 12.26
N LEU A 153 -5.04 9.70 12.57
CA LEU A 153 -4.77 9.28 13.95
C LEU A 153 -4.25 10.39 14.87
N PRO A 154 -3.42 11.38 14.44
CA PRO A 154 -3.06 12.50 15.31
C PRO A 154 -4.24 13.28 15.84
N TRP A 155 -5.38 13.22 15.17
CA TRP A 155 -6.64 13.89 15.52
C TRP A 155 -6.50 15.39 15.80
N ASP A 156 -5.60 16.00 15.04
CA ASP A 156 -5.43 17.44 14.98
C ASP A 156 -6.47 18.09 14.05
N ALA A 157 -6.43 19.40 13.89
CA ALA A 157 -7.37 20.13 13.04
C ALA A 157 -7.37 19.63 11.58
N LEU A 158 -6.20 19.21 11.06
CA LEU A 158 -6.08 18.69 9.70
C LEU A 158 -6.63 17.26 9.60
N GLY A 159 -6.35 16.41 10.57
CA GLY A 159 -6.91 15.05 10.66
C GLY A 159 -8.43 15.08 10.76
N TYR A 160 -8.99 15.96 11.60
CA TYR A 160 -10.44 16.14 11.70
C TYR A 160 -11.08 16.62 10.39
N ALA A 161 -10.47 17.63 9.73
CA ALA A 161 -10.94 18.11 8.44
C ALA A 161 -10.89 17.01 7.36
N ALA A 162 -9.83 16.21 7.33
CA ALA A 162 -9.72 15.08 6.42
C ALA A 162 -10.77 13.98 6.71
N ALA A 163 -11.12 13.76 7.99
CA ALA A 163 -12.20 12.84 8.36
C ALA A 163 -13.56 13.35 7.84
N ALA A 164 -13.84 14.67 7.98
CA ALA A 164 -15.06 15.27 7.47
C ALA A 164 -15.19 15.14 5.95
N ILE A 165 -14.12 15.48 5.21
CA ILE A 165 -14.08 15.32 3.75
C ILE A 165 -14.28 13.86 3.33
N GLY A 166 -13.60 12.94 4.00
CA GLY A 166 -13.73 11.50 3.71
C GLY A 166 -15.15 10.97 3.98
N LEU A 167 -15.81 11.45 5.03
CA LEU A 167 -17.20 11.11 5.32
C LEU A 167 -18.14 11.64 4.24
N GLU A 168 -17.97 12.89 3.78
CA GLU A 168 -18.76 13.46 2.69
C GLU A 168 -18.55 12.67 1.39
N MET A 169 -17.31 12.32 1.08
CA MET A 169 -17.01 11.47 -0.08
C MET A 169 -17.68 10.09 0.03
N ALA A 170 -17.61 9.45 1.20
CA ALA A 170 -18.24 8.16 1.42
C ALA A 170 -19.76 8.24 1.28
N THR A 171 -20.40 9.26 1.87
CA THR A 171 -21.86 9.45 1.81
C THR A 171 -22.37 9.80 0.40
N SER A 172 -21.52 10.37 -0.45
CA SER A 172 -21.88 10.71 -1.84
C SER A 172 -22.01 9.51 -2.76
N ILE A 173 -21.55 8.32 -2.34
CA ILE A 173 -21.65 7.09 -3.13
C ILE A 173 -23.11 6.64 -3.21
N PRO A 174 -23.74 6.58 -4.41
CA PRO A 174 -25.12 6.17 -4.54
C PRO A 174 -25.36 4.77 -3.97
N ALA A 175 -26.47 4.58 -3.29
CA ALA A 175 -26.92 3.34 -2.63
C ALA A 175 -26.02 2.81 -1.50
N MET A 176 -24.70 2.94 -1.60
CA MET A 176 -23.75 2.42 -0.61
C MET A 176 -23.29 3.45 0.43
N GLY A 177 -23.49 4.74 0.15
CA GLY A 177 -22.98 5.83 0.99
C GLY A 177 -23.37 5.75 2.46
N PRO A 178 -24.65 5.58 2.80
CA PRO A 178 -25.06 5.45 4.20
C PRO A 178 -24.44 4.25 4.92
N LEU A 179 -24.30 3.11 4.23
CA LEU A 179 -23.66 1.92 4.77
C LEU A 179 -22.16 2.16 5.01
N MET A 180 -21.47 2.78 4.06
CA MET A 180 -20.05 3.12 4.17
C MET A 180 -19.81 4.11 5.33
N ALA A 181 -20.64 5.14 5.45
CA ALA A 181 -20.57 6.09 6.56
C ALA A 181 -20.74 5.39 7.92
N GLN A 182 -21.73 4.49 8.02
CA GLN A 182 -22.02 3.76 9.26
C GLN A 182 -20.88 2.80 9.64
N ILE A 183 -20.35 2.05 8.70
CA ILE A 183 -19.32 1.03 8.97
C ILE A 183 -17.97 1.71 9.23
N VAL A 184 -17.54 2.63 8.34
CA VAL A 184 -16.19 3.19 8.35
C VAL A 184 -16.06 4.34 9.36
N PHE A 185 -17.04 5.25 9.39
CA PHE A 185 -16.96 6.48 10.21
C PHE A 185 -17.77 6.40 11.50
N GLY A 186 -18.70 5.46 11.63
CA GLY A 186 -19.56 5.31 12.80
C GLY A 186 -20.86 6.09 12.71
N GLY A 187 -21.17 6.70 11.57
CA GLY A 187 -22.39 7.49 11.37
C GLY A 187 -22.26 8.55 10.30
N THR A 188 -23.20 9.50 10.29
CA THR A 188 -23.27 10.59 9.32
C THR A 188 -22.56 11.87 9.79
N GLN A 189 -21.87 11.82 10.93
CA GLN A 189 -21.10 12.92 11.51
C GLN A 189 -19.76 12.38 12.01
N VAL A 190 -18.74 13.25 11.98
CA VAL A 190 -17.44 12.96 12.58
C VAL A 190 -17.55 13.12 14.09
N THR A 191 -17.25 12.07 14.83
CA THR A 191 -17.33 12.01 16.29
C THR A 191 -16.06 11.41 16.89
N ALA A 192 -15.95 11.35 18.20
CA ALA A 192 -14.87 10.66 18.90
C ALA A 192 -14.73 9.18 18.46
N ASP A 193 -15.86 8.51 18.17
CA ASP A 193 -15.85 7.13 17.70
C ASP A 193 -15.18 6.98 16.32
N THR A 194 -15.14 8.04 15.53
CA THR A 194 -14.50 8.00 14.20
C THR A 194 -13.02 7.70 14.30
N VAL A 195 -12.27 8.34 15.22
CA VAL A 195 -10.83 8.07 15.36
C VAL A 195 -10.57 6.65 15.87
N THR A 196 -11.41 6.15 16.77
CA THR A 196 -11.33 4.75 17.26
C THR A 196 -11.51 3.76 16.12
N ARG A 197 -12.47 4.00 15.22
CA ARG A 197 -12.68 3.15 14.02
C ARG A 197 -11.51 3.24 13.06
N MET A 198 -11.00 4.44 12.78
CA MET A 198 -9.82 4.64 11.93
C MET A 198 -8.59 3.94 12.50
N TYR A 199 -8.42 3.96 13.82
CA TYR A 199 -7.36 3.23 14.49
C TYR A 199 -7.47 1.72 14.25
N TRP A 200 -8.63 1.10 14.52
CA TRP A 200 -8.83 -0.33 14.29
C TRP A 200 -8.68 -0.73 12.82
N LEU A 201 -9.16 0.10 11.90
CA LEU A 201 -8.91 -0.10 10.47
C LEU A 201 -7.41 -0.09 10.17
N HIS A 202 -6.68 0.90 10.69
CA HIS A 202 -5.27 1.11 10.42
C HIS A 202 -4.37 0.03 11.00
N ILE A 203 -4.59 -0.40 12.24
CA ILE A 203 -3.69 -1.34 12.93
C ILE A 203 -4.07 -2.81 12.79
N PHE A 204 -5.31 -3.11 12.45
CA PHE A 204 -5.80 -4.50 12.40
C PHE A 204 -6.36 -4.88 11.04
N VAL A 205 -7.42 -4.22 10.57
CA VAL A 205 -8.13 -4.64 9.35
C VAL A 205 -7.26 -4.50 8.12
N LEU A 206 -6.69 -3.31 7.90
CA LEU A 206 -5.85 -3.05 6.72
C LEU A 206 -4.55 -3.87 6.74
N PRO A 207 -3.81 -4.02 7.86
CA PRO A 207 -2.65 -4.90 7.90
C PRO A 207 -3.00 -6.36 7.62
N LEU A 208 -4.11 -6.86 8.15
CA LEU A 208 -4.54 -8.23 7.90
C LEU A 208 -4.86 -8.44 6.40
N VAL A 209 -5.73 -7.60 5.84
CA VAL A 209 -6.12 -7.67 4.43
C VAL A 209 -4.91 -7.44 3.52
N GLY A 210 -4.11 -6.41 3.80
CA GLY A 210 -2.91 -6.08 3.02
C GLY A 210 -1.88 -7.20 3.03
N THR A 211 -1.63 -7.83 4.20
CA THR A 211 -0.69 -8.96 4.30
C THR A 211 -1.16 -10.16 3.49
N VAL A 212 -2.44 -10.55 3.61
CA VAL A 212 -2.99 -11.68 2.85
C VAL A 212 -2.89 -11.43 1.35
N LEU A 213 -3.32 -10.25 0.89
CA LEU A 213 -3.24 -9.89 -0.53
C LEU A 213 -1.78 -9.82 -1.02
N MET A 214 -0.86 -9.30 -0.19
CA MET A 214 0.57 -9.22 -0.50
C MET A 214 1.18 -10.62 -0.66
N ILE A 215 0.86 -11.56 0.23
CA ILE A 215 1.33 -12.95 0.14
C ILE A 215 0.83 -13.58 -1.16
N ILE A 216 -0.44 -13.43 -1.51
CA ILE A 216 -1.01 -13.97 -2.75
C ILE A 216 -0.34 -13.33 -3.97
N HIS A 217 -0.17 -11.99 -3.97
CA HIS A 217 0.48 -11.24 -5.04
C HIS A 217 1.92 -11.73 -5.27
N MET A 218 2.71 -11.87 -4.20
CA MET A 218 4.09 -12.35 -4.27
C MET A 218 4.17 -13.82 -4.71
N ALA A 219 3.26 -14.67 -4.24
CA ALA A 219 3.19 -16.06 -4.69
C ALA A 219 2.92 -16.17 -6.19
N LEU A 220 2.03 -15.34 -6.73
CA LEU A 220 1.77 -15.29 -8.18
C LEU A 220 2.99 -14.77 -8.96
N VAL A 221 3.70 -13.76 -8.45
CA VAL A 221 4.96 -13.31 -9.07
C VAL A 221 5.97 -14.46 -9.10
N TRP A 222 6.12 -15.20 -8.01
CA TRP A 222 7.05 -16.33 -7.94
C TRP A 222 6.68 -17.47 -8.90
N ILE A 223 5.39 -17.82 -9.03
CA ILE A 223 4.91 -18.88 -9.93
C ILE A 223 4.98 -18.47 -11.40
N GLN A 224 4.63 -17.23 -11.72
CA GLN A 224 4.53 -16.73 -13.10
C GLN A 224 5.85 -16.16 -13.64
N GLY A 225 6.83 -15.93 -12.77
CA GLY A 225 8.09 -15.26 -13.07
C GLY A 225 7.93 -13.73 -13.22
N GLU A 226 9.05 -13.05 -13.18
CA GLU A 226 9.10 -11.59 -13.42
C GLU A 226 8.88 -11.27 -14.90
N ALA A 227 8.27 -10.13 -15.18
CA ALA A 227 8.14 -9.65 -16.55
C ALA A 227 9.48 -9.04 -16.98
N GLU A 228 10.10 -9.67 -17.98
CA GLU A 228 11.31 -9.14 -18.58
C GLU A 228 11.02 -7.86 -19.37
N PRO A 229 11.94 -6.86 -19.36
CA PRO A 229 11.81 -5.69 -20.21
C PRO A 229 11.98 -6.13 -21.68
N HIS A 230 11.08 -5.69 -22.53
CA HIS A 230 11.14 -5.87 -23.99
C HIS A 230 11.93 -4.73 -24.62
#